data_e3d9b72d2d53eab1c9bcf51c2a6683b0
#
_entry.id   e3d9b72d2d53eab1c9bcf51c2a6683b0
#
_cell.length_a   1.000
_cell.length_b   1.000
_cell.length_c   1.000
_cell.angle_alpha   90.00
_cell.angle_beta   90.00
_cell.angle_gamma   90.00
#
_symmetry.space_group_name_H-M   'P 1'
#
loop_
_entity.id
_entity.type
_entity.pdbx_description
1 polymer ?
#
loop_
_entity_poly.entity_id
_entity_poly.type
_entity_poly.pdbx_seq_one_letter_code
_entity_poly.pdbx_strand_id
1 'polypeptide(L)'
;MDNFKNKIAVVTGGGTGMGRELVRQLAKEGCHVAMCDVIEENMIETFKIVSEESPDIRLTKHTCDVSVEEEVISFKDEVLEEHETKTINLLFNNAGIGGGGSFVLGDRDEWERCFAVCWYGVYFCSRAFMQHIVDSEEGHIINTSSVNGFWASLGGTPHTSYSAAKFAVKGFSEALLDDFKMNAPHVGVSVVMPGHIGTSIAENTGKILGGERSDKDYETIKENMIKMGLPVHNFSVEQIKEQIK
;
A
#
# COMPACT_ATOMS: atom_id res chain seq x y z
N MET A 1 -14.78 5.98 -15.96
CA MET A 1 -14.28 7.31 -15.47
C MET A 1 -13.40 7.91 -16.55
N ASP A 2 -13.80 9.04 -17.14
CA ASP A 2 -13.12 9.61 -18.30
C ASP A 2 -12.10 10.70 -17.91
N ASN A 3 -12.21 11.25 -16.72
CA ASN A 3 -11.25 12.20 -16.15
C ASN A 3 -11.32 12.21 -14.63
N PHE A 4 -10.29 12.76 -13.98
CA PHE A 4 -10.16 12.84 -12.52
C PHE A 4 -10.46 14.24 -11.95
N LYS A 5 -10.69 15.23 -12.81
CA LYS A 5 -10.89 16.63 -12.37
C LYS A 5 -12.09 16.74 -11.42
N ASN A 6 -11.86 17.38 -10.28
CA ASN A 6 -12.85 17.59 -9.20
C ASN A 6 -13.37 16.27 -8.56
N LYS A 7 -12.76 15.13 -8.85
CA LYS A 7 -13.01 13.88 -8.12
C LYS A 7 -12.26 13.91 -6.80
N ILE A 8 -12.66 13.04 -5.86
CA ILE A 8 -11.98 12.87 -4.58
C ILE A 8 -11.40 11.46 -4.53
N ALA A 9 -10.10 11.38 -4.31
CA ALA A 9 -9.36 10.15 -4.17
C ALA A 9 -8.83 9.98 -2.74
N VAL A 10 -8.94 8.78 -2.22
CA VAL A 10 -8.31 8.34 -0.98
C VAL A 10 -7.15 7.40 -1.35
N VAL A 11 -5.94 7.68 -0.84
CA VAL A 11 -4.73 6.89 -1.11
C VAL A 11 -4.09 6.46 0.20
N THR A 12 -4.09 5.15 0.49
CA THR A 12 -3.39 4.60 1.65
C THR A 12 -1.92 4.33 1.31
N GLY A 13 -1.02 4.54 2.28
CA GLY A 13 0.43 4.45 2.05
C GLY A 13 0.92 5.56 1.10
N GLY A 14 0.35 6.76 1.21
CA GLY A 14 0.65 7.91 0.33
C GLY A 14 1.98 8.60 0.58
N GLY A 15 2.70 8.21 1.62
CA GLY A 15 3.91 8.90 2.06
C GLY A 15 5.14 8.67 1.16
N THR A 16 5.28 7.51 0.53
CA THR A 16 6.44 7.20 -0.33
C THR A 16 6.09 6.30 -1.51
N GLY A 17 7.08 6.03 -2.36
CA GLY A 17 7.02 5.02 -3.42
C GLY A 17 5.84 5.19 -4.35
N MET A 18 5.14 4.10 -4.63
CA MET A 18 3.96 4.10 -5.50
C MET A 18 2.85 5.00 -4.98
N GLY A 19 2.60 5.02 -3.65
CA GLY A 19 1.57 5.86 -3.06
C GLY A 19 1.83 7.35 -3.29
N ARG A 20 3.07 7.81 -3.09
CA ARG A 20 3.47 9.19 -3.41
C ARG A 20 3.21 9.52 -4.87
N GLU A 21 3.61 8.65 -5.80
CA GLU A 21 3.40 8.89 -7.22
C GLU A 21 1.91 8.89 -7.61
N LEU A 22 1.09 8.04 -7.00
CA LEU A 22 -0.36 8.09 -7.15
C LEU A 22 -0.93 9.44 -6.71
N VAL A 23 -0.56 9.92 -5.52
CA VAL A 23 -0.98 11.23 -5.01
C VAL A 23 -0.58 12.35 -5.98
N ARG A 24 0.69 12.34 -6.44
CA ARG A 24 1.20 13.35 -7.39
C ARG A 24 0.46 13.34 -8.72
N GLN A 25 0.26 12.17 -9.30
CA GLN A 25 -0.39 12.07 -10.63
C GLN A 25 -1.87 12.42 -10.56
N LEU A 26 -2.59 11.95 -9.53
CA LEU A 26 -4.00 12.32 -9.31
C LEU A 26 -4.16 13.84 -9.13
N ALA A 27 -3.28 14.45 -8.34
CA ALA A 27 -3.28 15.90 -8.13
C ALA A 27 -3.05 16.68 -9.44
N LYS A 28 -2.10 16.25 -10.28
CA LYS A 28 -1.85 16.84 -11.62
C LYS A 28 -3.05 16.75 -12.56
N GLU A 29 -3.85 15.70 -12.43
CA GLU A 29 -5.10 15.54 -13.18
C GLU A 29 -6.27 16.32 -12.58
N GLY A 30 -6.02 17.14 -11.54
CA GLY A 30 -7.03 17.98 -10.89
C GLY A 30 -7.94 17.23 -9.90
N CYS A 31 -7.52 16.07 -9.44
CA CYS A 31 -8.21 15.32 -8.40
C CYS A 31 -7.85 15.88 -7.01
N HIS A 32 -8.84 16.03 -6.13
CA HIS A 32 -8.61 16.28 -4.71
C HIS A 32 -8.15 14.97 -4.07
N VAL A 33 -7.17 15.02 -3.18
CA VAL A 33 -6.57 13.79 -2.63
C VAL A 33 -6.48 13.85 -1.12
N ALA A 34 -7.01 12.82 -0.47
CA ALA A 34 -6.74 12.49 0.93
C ALA A 34 -5.75 11.33 0.97
N MET A 35 -4.61 11.51 1.61
CA MET A 35 -3.64 10.43 1.79
C MET A 35 -3.46 10.07 3.25
N CYS A 36 -3.20 8.79 3.53
CA CYS A 36 -2.74 8.39 4.85
C CYS A 36 -1.45 7.56 4.76
N ASP A 37 -0.70 7.60 5.84
CA ASP A 37 0.47 6.75 6.09
C ASP A 37 0.68 6.62 7.61
N VAL A 38 1.41 5.62 8.05
CA VAL A 38 1.82 5.48 9.45
C VAL A 38 3.09 6.29 9.77
N ILE A 39 3.88 6.65 8.76
CA ILE A 39 5.12 7.44 8.89
C ILE A 39 4.84 8.88 8.48
N GLU A 40 4.68 9.75 9.49
CA GLU A 40 4.28 11.15 9.29
C GLU A 40 5.31 11.95 8.46
N GLU A 41 6.60 11.75 8.68
CA GLU A 41 7.66 12.45 7.95
C GLU A 41 7.57 12.21 6.43
N ASN A 42 7.23 10.99 6.02
CA ASN A 42 7.04 10.65 4.61
C ASN A 42 5.85 11.42 4.00
N MET A 43 4.77 11.57 4.77
CA MET A 43 3.60 12.34 4.33
C MET A 43 3.89 13.83 4.23
N ILE A 44 4.65 14.40 5.18
CA ILE A 44 5.05 15.81 5.15
C ILE A 44 5.81 16.10 3.85
N GLU A 45 6.76 15.24 3.47
CA GLU A 45 7.51 15.39 2.23
C GLU A 45 6.58 15.30 0.99
N THR A 46 5.72 14.28 0.92
CA THR A 46 4.76 14.13 -0.17
C THR A 46 3.83 15.32 -0.26
N PHE A 47 3.28 15.78 0.87
CA PHE A 47 2.40 16.94 0.94
C PHE A 47 3.08 18.21 0.39
N LYS A 48 4.33 18.46 0.78
CA LYS A 48 5.10 19.60 0.29
C LYS A 48 5.27 19.55 -1.23
N ILE A 49 5.75 18.41 -1.76
CA ILE A 49 5.98 18.24 -3.20
C ILE A 49 4.69 18.48 -3.98
N VAL A 50 3.60 17.85 -3.55
CA VAL A 50 2.31 17.90 -4.29
C VAL A 50 1.67 19.27 -4.20
N SER A 51 1.74 19.96 -3.04
CA SER A 51 1.21 21.32 -2.89
C SER A 51 1.95 22.33 -3.77
N GLU A 52 3.26 22.14 -3.99
CA GLU A 52 4.04 22.97 -4.91
C GLU A 52 3.71 22.69 -6.40
N GLU A 53 3.50 21.41 -6.76
CA GLU A 53 3.22 21.00 -8.14
C GLU A 53 1.76 21.23 -8.56
N SER A 54 0.81 21.19 -7.62
CA SER A 54 -0.63 21.25 -7.87
C SER A 54 -1.36 22.07 -6.80
N PRO A 55 -1.17 23.40 -6.75
CA PRO A 55 -1.66 24.25 -5.65
C PRO A 55 -3.19 24.42 -5.64
N ASP A 56 -3.88 24.10 -6.71
CA ASP A 56 -5.32 24.35 -6.87
C ASP A 56 -6.21 23.20 -6.36
N ILE A 57 -5.61 22.05 -5.96
CA ILE A 57 -6.36 20.92 -5.44
C ILE A 57 -6.44 20.95 -3.91
N ARG A 58 -7.48 20.35 -3.35
CA ARG A 58 -7.51 20.07 -1.91
C ARG A 58 -6.71 18.80 -1.65
N LEU A 59 -5.63 18.94 -0.89
CA LEU A 59 -4.77 17.83 -0.47
C LEU A 59 -4.79 17.74 1.04
N THR A 60 -5.09 16.58 1.60
CA THR A 60 -5.04 16.32 3.05
C THR A 60 -4.15 15.14 3.38
N LYS A 61 -3.59 15.13 4.60
CA LYS A 61 -2.71 14.08 5.09
C LYS A 61 -3.14 13.62 6.49
N HIS A 62 -3.20 12.33 6.70
CA HIS A 62 -3.73 11.73 7.93
C HIS A 62 -2.80 10.62 8.42
N THR A 63 -2.47 10.61 9.71
CA THR A 63 -1.75 9.47 10.29
C THR A 63 -2.74 8.36 10.57
N CYS A 64 -2.53 7.19 9.95
CA CYS A 64 -3.43 6.05 10.11
C CYS A 64 -2.68 4.75 9.89
N ASP A 65 -2.76 3.86 10.87
CA ASP A 65 -2.42 2.46 10.71
C ASP A 65 -3.61 1.70 10.12
N VAL A 66 -3.51 1.37 8.84
CA VAL A 66 -4.61 0.70 8.12
C VAL A 66 -4.95 -0.70 8.68
N SER A 67 -4.10 -1.28 9.52
CA SER A 67 -4.37 -2.57 10.18
C SER A 67 -5.21 -2.44 11.45
N VAL A 68 -5.54 -1.22 11.87
CA VAL A 68 -6.36 -0.90 13.03
C VAL A 68 -7.69 -0.31 12.55
N GLU A 69 -8.78 -1.04 12.73
CA GLU A 69 -10.10 -0.67 12.18
C GLU A 69 -10.58 0.68 12.71
N GLU A 70 -10.38 0.95 13.99
CA GLU A 70 -10.78 2.20 14.63
C GLU A 70 -10.06 3.42 14.04
N GLU A 71 -8.76 3.28 13.70
CA GLU A 71 -8.01 4.34 13.04
C GLU A 71 -8.49 4.58 11.60
N VAL A 72 -8.86 3.52 10.88
CA VAL A 72 -9.44 3.64 9.54
C VAL A 72 -10.80 4.33 9.58
N ILE A 73 -11.63 4.06 10.60
CA ILE A 73 -12.91 4.75 10.79
C ILE A 73 -12.68 6.24 11.05
N SER A 74 -11.76 6.59 11.97
CA SER A 74 -11.41 7.99 12.23
C SER A 74 -10.88 8.69 10.98
N PHE A 75 -9.97 8.06 10.27
CA PHE A 75 -9.43 8.55 9.00
C PHE A 75 -10.55 8.85 7.98
N LYS A 76 -11.51 7.94 7.82
CA LYS A 76 -12.65 8.15 6.94
C LYS A 76 -13.47 9.39 7.37
N ASP A 77 -13.75 9.55 8.67
CA ASP A 77 -14.54 10.68 9.17
C ASP A 77 -13.81 12.01 8.94
N GLU A 78 -12.50 12.08 9.21
CA GLU A 78 -11.64 13.24 8.94
C GLU A 78 -11.63 13.60 7.43
N VAL A 79 -11.49 12.61 6.55
CA VAL A 79 -11.53 12.83 5.09
C VAL A 79 -12.85 13.46 4.67
N LEU A 80 -13.97 12.95 5.14
CA LEU A 80 -15.30 13.48 4.79
C LEU A 80 -15.49 14.92 5.28
N GLU A 81 -15.01 15.22 6.48
CA GLU A 81 -15.06 16.54 7.07
C GLU A 81 -14.15 17.53 6.33
N GLU A 82 -12.85 17.21 6.17
CA GLU A 82 -11.88 18.10 5.56
C GLU A 82 -12.13 18.34 4.06
N HIS A 83 -12.67 17.35 3.35
CA HIS A 83 -13.10 17.51 1.96
C HIS A 83 -14.51 18.05 1.80
N GLU A 84 -15.25 18.31 2.90
CA GLU A 84 -16.62 18.82 2.91
C GLU A 84 -17.55 18.00 2.00
N THR A 85 -17.43 16.67 2.07
CA THR A 85 -18.12 15.75 1.15
C THR A 85 -18.83 14.63 1.89
N LYS A 86 -19.76 13.98 1.19
CA LYS A 86 -20.39 12.72 1.63
C LYS A 86 -20.02 11.55 0.73
N THR A 87 -19.33 11.82 -0.38
CA THR A 87 -19.00 10.81 -1.39
C THR A 87 -17.53 10.82 -1.73
N ILE A 88 -17.00 9.66 -2.07
CA ILE A 88 -15.63 9.44 -2.53
C ILE A 88 -15.69 8.76 -3.90
N ASN A 89 -14.86 9.18 -4.84
CA ASN A 89 -14.83 8.62 -6.18
C ASN A 89 -13.80 7.48 -6.32
N LEU A 90 -12.65 7.61 -5.67
CA LEU A 90 -11.52 6.70 -5.85
C LEU A 90 -10.97 6.26 -4.49
N LEU A 91 -10.79 4.96 -4.33
CA LEU A 91 -10.08 4.39 -3.18
C LEU A 91 -8.90 3.56 -3.68
N PHE A 92 -7.69 4.01 -3.38
CA PHE A 92 -6.45 3.27 -3.62
C PHE A 92 -6.00 2.59 -2.32
N ASN A 93 -6.31 1.33 -2.17
CA ASN A 93 -5.76 0.47 -1.14
C ASN A 93 -4.33 0.07 -1.52
N ASN A 94 -3.39 0.98 -1.29
CA ASN A 94 -2.01 0.83 -1.71
C ASN A 94 -1.05 0.52 -0.55
N ALA A 95 -1.40 0.86 0.69
CA ALA A 95 -0.57 0.57 1.86
C ALA A 95 -0.15 -0.90 1.93
N GLY A 96 1.09 -1.13 2.27
CA GLY A 96 1.64 -2.47 2.38
C GLY A 96 3.07 -2.47 2.88
N ILE A 97 3.45 -3.54 3.54
CA ILE A 97 4.82 -3.79 4.01
C ILE A 97 5.28 -5.15 3.51
N GLY A 98 6.59 -5.33 3.42
CA GLY A 98 7.18 -6.67 3.26
C GLY A 98 7.16 -7.44 4.57
N GLY A 99 7.75 -8.62 4.61
CA GLY A 99 7.92 -9.41 5.83
C GLY A 99 7.18 -10.74 5.83
N GLY A 100 7.05 -11.33 7.02
CA GLY A 100 6.41 -12.62 7.21
C GLY A 100 7.09 -13.75 6.42
N GLY A 101 8.42 -13.78 6.43
CA GLY A 101 9.26 -14.66 5.63
C GLY A 101 8.99 -16.15 5.83
N SER A 102 9.87 -16.83 6.59
CA SER A 102 9.74 -18.27 6.87
C SER A 102 8.65 -18.54 7.91
N PHE A 103 7.70 -19.42 7.59
CA PHE A 103 6.70 -19.88 8.56
C PHE A 103 7.30 -20.81 9.63
N VAL A 104 8.45 -21.41 9.33
CA VAL A 104 9.13 -22.36 10.25
C VAL A 104 10.06 -21.63 11.22
N LEU A 105 10.72 -20.57 10.76
CA LEU A 105 11.80 -19.88 11.50
C LEU A 105 11.44 -18.43 11.85
N GLY A 106 10.39 -17.88 11.26
CA GLY A 106 10.01 -16.48 11.41
C GLY A 106 9.27 -16.21 12.71
N ASP A 107 9.23 -14.94 13.07
CA ASP A 107 8.48 -14.46 14.21
C ASP A 107 6.97 -14.38 13.89
N ARG A 108 6.14 -14.74 14.87
CA ARG A 108 4.69 -14.77 14.74
C ARG A 108 4.10 -13.36 14.62
N ASP A 109 4.59 -12.44 15.43
CA ASP A 109 4.05 -11.08 15.48
C ASP A 109 4.37 -10.33 14.17
N GLU A 110 5.59 -10.56 13.62
CA GLU A 110 5.94 -10.05 12.29
C GLU A 110 5.04 -10.63 11.20
N TRP A 111 4.76 -11.93 11.26
CA TRP A 111 3.88 -12.59 10.31
C TRP A 111 2.47 -12.02 10.34
N GLU A 112 1.89 -11.92 11.56
CA GLU A 112 0.53 -11.38 11.78
C GLU A 112 0.47 -9.90 11.40
N ARG A 113 1.49 -9.12 11.71
CA ARG A 113 1.58 -7.70 11.35
C ARG A 113 1.61 -7.49 9.83
N CYS A 114 2.43 -8.25 9.12
CA CYS A 114 2.49 -8.20 7.66
C CYS A 114 1.13 -8.55 7.04
N PHE A 115 0.49 -9.61 7.52
CA PHE A 115 -0.84 -10.01 7.06
C PHE A 115 -1.88 -8.93 7.35
N ALA A 116 -1.87 -8.36 8.53
CA ALA A 116 -2.82 -7.34 8.95
C ALA A 116 -2.73 -6.09 8.08
N VAL A 117 -1.54 -5.54 7.86
CA VAL A 117 -1.37 -4.37 6.99
C VAL A 117 -1.78 -4.69 5.55
N CYS A 118 -1.31 -5.82 5.00
CA CYS A 118 -1.49 -6.13 3.58
C CYS A 118 -2.88 -6.65 3.21
N TRP A 119 -3.62 -7.24 4.17
CA TRP A 119 -4.98 -7.75 3.93
C TRP A 119 -6.05 -6.98 4.71
N TYR A 120 -5.94 -6.90 6.05
CA TYR A 120 -6.98 -6.19 6.81
C TYR A 120 -7.01 -4.70 6.47
N GLY A 121 -5.86 -4.08 6.13
CA GLY A 121 -5.85 -2.70 5.63
C GLY A 121 -6.72 -2.51 4.39
N VAL A 122 -6.65 -3.42 3.43
CA VAL A 122 -7.52 -3.39 2.24
C VAL A 122 -8.99 -3.62 2.63
N TYR A 123 -9.26 -4.58 3.51
CA TYR A 123 -10.61 -4.89 3.95
C TYR A 123 -11.24 -3.75 4.75
N PHE A 124 -10.55 -3.21 5.76
CA PHE A 124 -11.08 -2.14 6.61
C PHE A 124 -11.32 -0.85 5.81
N CYS A 125 -10.35 -0.44 4.99
CA CYS A 125 -10.54 0.75 4.15
C CYS A 125 -11.67 0.55 3.14
N SER A 126 -11.74 -0.60 2.47
CA SER A 126 -12.86 -0.89 1.56
C SER A 126 -14.20 -0.86 2.30
N ARG A 127 -14.27 -1.42 3.51
CA ARG A 127 -15.49 -1.44 4.32
C ARG A 127 -15.91 -0.05 4.78
N ALA A 128 -14.95 0.75 5.28
CA ALA A 128 -15.22 2.09 5.79
C ALA A 128 -15.70 3.06 4.70
N PHE A 129 -15.08 3.02 3.52
CA PHE A 129 -15.40 3.93 2.41
C PHE A 129 -16.47 3.43 1.45
N MET A 130 -16.90 2.16 1.55
CA MET A 130 -17.81 1.52 0.57
C MET A 130 -19.06 2.33 0.30
N GLN A 131 -19.81 2.72 1.36
CA GLN A 131 -21.07 3.45 1.17
C GLN A 131 -20.84 4.79 0.47
N HIS A 132 -19.75 5.50 0.81
CA HIS A 132 -19.41 6.79 0.23
C HIS A 132 -19.00 6.68 -1.25
N ILE A 133 -18.48 5.53 -1.66
CA ILE A 133 -18.16 5.22 -3.07
C ILE A 133 -19.44 4.84 -3.83
N VAL A 134 -20.30 4.01 -3.23
CA VAL A 134 -21.58 3.62 -3.84
C VAL A 134 -22.53 4.81 -3.99
N ASP A 135 -22.51 5.75 -3.04
CA ASP A 135 -23.35 6.98 -3.11
C ASP A 135 -22.79 8.03 -4.10
N SER A 136 -21.60 7.82 -4.67
CA SER A 136 -21.06 8.69 -5.71
C SER A 136 -21.68 8.38 -7.08
N GLU A 137 -21.67 9.35 -7.99
CA GLU A 137 -22.15 9.13 -9.37
C GLU A 137 -21.26 8.15 -10.14
N GLU A 138 -19.99 8.08 -9.77
CA GLU A 138 -18.98 7.23 -10.41
C GLU A 138 -17.89 6.89 -9.39
N GLY A 139 -17.72 5.61 -9.10
CA GLY A 139 -16.79 5.12 -8.11
C GLY A 139 -15.80 4.08 -8.66
N HIS A 140 -14.60 4.00 -8.08
CA HIS A 140 -13.63 2.95 -8.41
C HIS A 140 -12.76 2.60 -7.21
N ILE A 141 -12.60 1.31 -6.94
CA ILE A 141 -11.69 0.78 -5.93
C ILE A 141 -10.49 0.15 -6.63
N ILE A 142 -9.29 0.54 -6.22
CA ILE A 142 -8.04 0.04 -6.76
C ILE A 142 -7.27 -0.64 -5.64
N ASN A 143 -7.15 -1.96 -5.70
CA ASN A 143 -6.47 -2.76 -4.69
C ASN A 143 -5.08 -3.17 -5.18
N THR A 144 -4.04 -2.85 -4.40
CA THR A 144 -2.66 -3.23 -4.69
C THR A 144 -2.35 -4.60 -4.12
N SER A 145 -2.40 -5.60 -5.01
CA SER A 145 -1.86 -6.94 -4.76
C SER A 145 -0.34 -6.96 -5.03
N SER A 146 0.15 -8.00 -5.67
CA SER A 146 1.56 -8.19 -6.08
C SER A 146 1.62 -9.33 -7.09
N VAL A 147 2.73 -9.45 -7.82
CA VAL A 147 3.06 -10.70 -8.54
C VAL A 147 3.08 -11.90 -7.58
N ASN A 148 3.40 -11.69 -6.29
CA ASN A 148 3.30 -12.71 -5.25
C ASN A 148 1.85 -13.08 -4.88
N GLY A 149 0.87 -12.27 -5.25
CA GLY A 149 -0.56 -12.60 -5.17
C GLY A 149 -1.07 -13.42 -6.37
N PHE A 150 -0.22 -13.65 -7.36
CA PHE A 150 -0.48 -14.52 -8.51
C PHE A 150 0.42 -15.76 -8.48
N TRP A 151 1.66 -15.61 -8.04
CA TRP A 151 2.65 -16.69 -7.96
C TRP A 151 3.51 -16.56 -6.70
N ALA A 152 3.15 -17.28 -5.63
CA ALA A 152 3.75 -17.15 -4.32
C ALA A 152 5.25 -17.53 -4.24
N SER A 153 5.75 -18.35 -5.16
CA SER A 153 7.14 -18.80 -5.17
C SER A 153 8.12 -17.89 -5.95
N LEU A 154 7.65 -16.74 -6.45
CA LEU A 154 8.53 -15.78 -7.07
C LEU A 154 9.48 -15.14 -6.05
N GLY A 155 10.76 -15.05 -6.42
CA GLY A 155 11.78 -14.39 -5.60
C GLY A 155 12.69 -15.32 -4.81
N GLY A 156 12.46 -16.65 -4.80
CA GLY A 156 13.38 -17.65 -4.23
C GLY A 156 13.53 -17.65 -2.71
N THR A 157 12.88 -16.73 -2.00
CA THR A 157 12.80 -16.65 -0.53
C THR A 157 11.36 -16.82 -0.07
N PRO A 158 11.10 -17.42 1.09
CA PRO A 158 9.74 -17.54 1.59
C PRO A 158 9.16 -16.17 1.94
N HIS A 159 7.94 -15.91 1.49
CA HIS A 159 7.13 -14.73 1.81
C HIS A 159 5.73 -15.18 2.21
N THR A 160 5.63 -16.03 3.23
CA THR A 160 4.42 -16.78 3.52
C THR A 160 3.24 -15.90 3.90
N SER A 161 3.44 -14.91 4.77
CA SER A 161 2.42 -13.94 5.16
C SER A 161 2.05 -13.02 4.00
N TYR A 162 3.06 -12.39 3.41
CA TYR A 162 2.87 -11.44 2.32
C TYR A 162 2.13 -12.06 1.14
N SER A 163 2.57 -13.25 0.69
CA SER A 163 1.91 -13.95 -0.41
C SER A 163 0.47 -14.31 -0.07
N ALA A 164 0.22 -14.86 1.14
CA ALA A 164 -1.14 -15.18 1.58
C ALA A 164 -2.05 -13.95 1.56
N ALA A 165 -1.60 -12.81 2.09
CA ALA A 165 -2.33 -11.55 2.07
C ALA A 165 -2.60 -11.05 0.64
N LYS A 166 -1.59 -11.10 -0.26
CA LYS A 166 -1.73 -10.61 -1.63
C LYS A 166 -2.59 -11.52 -2.52
N PHE A 167 -2.65 -12.83 -2.24
CA PHE A 167 -3.66 -13.72 -2.83
C PHE A 167 -5.07 -13.39 -2.33
N ALA A 168 -5.23 -13.10 -1.02
CA ALA A 168 -6.52 -12.68 -0.46
C ALA A 168 -7.02 -11.39 -1.12
N VAL A 169 -6.14 -10.39 -1.29
CA VAL A 169 -6.47 -9.12 -1.99
C VAL A 169 -6.94 -9.39 -3.42
N LYS A 170 -6.24 -10.25 -4.16
CA LYS A 170 -6.64 -10.63 -5.53
C LYS A 170 -8.02 -11.28 -5.54
N GLY A 171 -8.22 -12.33 -4.74
CA GLY A 171 -9.49 -13.05 -4.70
C GLY A 171 -10.66 -12.17 -4.28
N PHE A 172 -10.47 -11.29 -3.30
CA PHE A 172 -11.44 -10.29 -2.89
C PHE A 172 -11.80 -9.33 -4.02
N SER A 173 -10.80 -8.79 -4.73
CA SER A 173 -11.02 -7.87 -5.85
C SER A 173 -11.79 -8.52 -6.99
N GLU A 174 -11.50 -9.78 -7.31
CA GLU A 174 -12.24 -10.54 -8.33
C GLU A 174 -13.69 -10.80 -7.91
N ALA A 175 -13.93 -11.12 -6.63
CA ALA A 175 -15.30 -11.30 -6.10
C ALA A 175 -16.11 -9.99 -6.11
N LEU A 176 -15.47 -8.84 -5.83
CA LEU A 176 -16.12 -7.54 -5.91
C LEU A 176 -16.61 -7.19 -7.31
N LEU A 177 -15.97 -7.69 -8.39
CA LEU A 177 -16.44 -7.49 -9.76
C LEU A 177 -17.87 -7.98 -9.97
N ASP A 178 -18.19 -9.15 -9.44
CA ASP A 178 -19.52 -9.73 -9.60
C ASP A 178 -20.51 -9.10 -8.63
N ASP A 179 -20.09 -8.74 -7.42
CA ASP A 179 -20.93 -8.02 -6.48
C ASP A 179 -21.33 -6.64 -7.03
N PHE A 180 -20.37 -5.87 -7.56
CA PHE A 180 -20.66 -4.54 -8.12
C PHE A 180 -21.53 -4.58 -9.37
N LYS A 181 -21.36 -5.59 -10.24
CA LYS A 181 -22.27 -5.76 -11.39
C LYS A 181 -23.73 -5.91 -10.96
N MET A 182 -23.98 -6.53 -9.82
CA MET A 182 -25.34 -6.78 -9.32
C MET A 182 -25.87 -5.61 -8.46
N ASN A 183 -25.03 -5.04 -7.62
CA ASN A 183 -25.49 -4.17 -6.53
C ASN A 183 -25.04 -2.70 -6.68
N ALA A 184 -23.98 -2.42 -7.46
CA ALA A 184 -23.44 -1.08 -7.68
C ALA A 184 -22.78 -0.97 -9.07
N PRO A 185 -23.52 -1.10 -10.19
CA PRO A 185 -22.94 -1.23 -11.54
C PRO A 185 -22.16 0.00 -12.03
N HIS A 186 -22.28 1.14 -11.35
CA HIS A 186 -21.52 2.38 -11.59
C HIS A 186 -20.18 2.40 -10.85
N VAL A 187 -19.89 1.40 -10.01
CA VAL A 187 -18.62 1.27 -9.27
C VAL A 187 -17.75 0.22 -9.94
N GLY A 188 -16.53 0.61 -10.29
CA GLY A 188 -15.52 -0.31 -10.81
C GLY A 188 -14.59 -0.84 -9.72
N VAL A 189 -13.90 -1.94 -10.02
CA VAL A 189 -12.80 -2.43 -9.20
C VAL A 189 -11.64 -2.86 -10.09
N SER A 190 -10.43 -2.55 -9.67
CA SER A 190 -9.19 -2.99 -10.31
C SER A 190 -8.25 -3.61 -9.28
N VAL A 191 -7.52 -4.63 -9.68
CA VAL A 191 -6.40 -5.17 -8.92
C VAL A 191 -5.09 -4.89 -9.65
N VAL A 192 -4.15 -4.26 -8.98
CA VAL A 192 -2.81 -3.97 -9.50
C VAL A 192 -1.84 -4.98 -8.92
N MET A 193 -1.02 -5.58 -9.76
CA MET A 193 -0.05 -6.60 -9.35
C MET A 193 1.38 -6.17 -9.72
N PRO A 194 1.99 -5.27 -8.94
CA PRO A 194 3.35 -4.83 -9.19
C PRO A 194 4.34 -5.97 -9.06
N GLY A 195 5.37 -5.94 -9.90
CA GLY A 195 6.59 -6.74 -9.72
C GLY A 195 7.53 -6.08 -8.72
N HIS A 196 8.81 -6.40 -8.80
CA HIS A 196 9.84 -5.72 -8.02
C HIS A 196 10.05 -4.31 -8.57
N ILE A 197 9.55 -3.33 -7.84
CA ILE A 197 9.70 -1.90 -8.14
C ILE A 197 10.66 -1.32 -7.10
N GLY A 198 11.59 -0.46 -7.54
CA GLY A 198 12.52 0.25 -6.65
C GLY A 198 11.80 1.27 -5.78
N THR A 199 11.14 0.80 -4.71
CA THR A 199 10.46 1.62 -3.72
C THR A 199 11.10 1.45 -2.34
N SER A 200 10.83 2.38 -1.43
CA SER A 200 11.32 2.32 -0.05
C SER A 200 10.59 1.26 0.82
N ILE A 201 9.90 0.29 0.22
CA ILE A 201 9.11 -0.71 0.97
C ILE A 201 9.96 -1.49 1.97
N ALA A 202 11.19 -1.87 1.59
CA ALA A 202 12.08 -2.63 2.46
C ALA A 202 12.55 -1.80 3.67
N GLU A 203 12.90 -0.52 3.43
CA GLU A 203 13.30 0.43 4.49
C GLU A 203 12.12 0.71 5.45
N ASN A 204 10.96 1.06 4.91
CA ASN A 204 9.77 1.35 5.70
C ASN A 204 9.28 0.11 6.47
N THR A 205 9.39 -1.08 5.88
CA THR A 205 9.10 -2.34 6.59
C THR A 205 9.97 -2.46 7.84
N GLY A 206 11.28 -2.18 7.76
CA GLY A 206 12.18 -2.19 8.92
C GLY A 206 11.72 -1.21 10.00
N LYS A 207 11.34 0.01 9.63
CA LYS A 207 10.82 1.03 10.58
C LYS A 207 9.53 0.58 11.27
N ILE A 208 8.61 -0.03 10.52
CA ILE A 208 7.28 -0.44 11.02
C ILE A 208 7.36 -1.70 11.90
N LEU A 209 8.22 -2.65 11.55
CA LEU A 209 8.41 -3.89 12.32
C LEU A 209 9.38 -3.74 13.50
N GLY A 210 9.95 -2.53 13.70
CA GLY A 210 10.80 -2.23 14.86
C GLY A 210 12.21 -2.83 14.79
N GLY A 211 12.65 -3.27 13.62
CA GLY A 211 13.94 -3.89 13.41
C GLY A 211 14.83 -3.09 12.45
N GLU A 212 15.84 -2.38 12.98
CA GLU A 212 17.05 -2.15 12.18
C GLU A 212 17.69 -3.52 11.97
N ARG A 213 17.85 -3.93 10.71
CA ARG A 213 18.57 -5.17 10.38
C ARG A 213 19.99 -5.06 10.94
N SER A 214 20.36 -6.01 11.77
CA SER A 214 21.73 -6.11 12.28
C SER A 214 22.69 -6.51 11.15
N ASP A 215 23.99 -6.25 11.32
CA ASP A 215 24.99 -6.71 10.35
C ASP A 215 24.92 -8.22 10.14
N LYS A 216 24.51 -8.98 11.15
CA LYS A 216 24.28 -10.43 11.07
C LYS A 216 23.12 -10.79 10.12
N ASP A 217 22.09 -9.99 10.08
CA ASP A 217 20.97 -10.19 9.14
C ASP A 217 21.42 -9.93 7.69
N TYR A 218 22.26 -8.92 7.48
CA TYR A 218 22.86 -8.65 6.17
C TYR A 218 23.84 -9.74 5.72
N GLU A 219 24.60 -10.33 6.61
CA GLU A 219 25.42 -11.51 6.30
C GLU A 219 24.55 -12.71 5.89
N THR A 220 23.45 -12.94 6.59
CA THR A 220 22.49 -14.00 6.23
C THR A 220 21.86 -13.74 4.85
N ILE A 221 21.49 -12.49 4.55
CA ILE A 221 20.98 -12.08 3.23
C ILE A 221 22.05 -12.36 2.17
N LYS A 222 23.29 -11.95 2.39
CA LYS A 222 24.42 -12.21 1.48
C LYS A 222 24.60 -13.71 1.21
N GLU A 223 24.59 -14.55 2.25
CA GLU A 223 24.65 -15.99 2.07
C GLU A 223 23.54 -16.55 1.20
N ASN A 224 22.31 -16.04 1.38
CA ASN A 224 21.18 -16.44 0.56
C ASN A 224 21.33 -15.96 -0.90
N MET A 225 21.80 -14.75 -1.13
CA MET A 225 22.11 -14.24 -2.47
C MET A 225 23.15 -15.10 -3.17
N ILE A 226 24.17 -15.55 -2.45
CA ILE A 226 25.19 -16.47 -2.96
C ILE A 226 24.57 -17.82 -3.34
N LYS A 227 23.74 -18.39 -2.46
CA LYS A 227 23.02 -19.65 -2.75
C LYS A 227 22.11 -19.55 -3.98
N MET A 228 21.58 -18.35 -4.26
CA MET A 228 20.79 -18.04 -5.45
C MET A 228 21.66 -17.80 -6.70
N GLY A 229 22.97 -17.92 -6.62
CA GLY A 229 23.89 -17.74 -7.73
C GLY A 229 24.22 -16.28 -8.07
N LEU A 230 23.89 -15.34 -7.18
CA LEU A 230 24.23 -13.94 -7.38
C LEU A 230 25.72 -13.69 -7.08
N PRO A 231 26.44 -12.85 -7.86
CA PRO A 231 27.89 -12.65 -7.74
C PRO A 231 28.25 -11.66 -6.62
N VAL A 232 27.78 -11.91 -5.41
CA VAL A 232 27.97 -11.02 -4.25
C VAL A 232 28.98 -11.53 -3.23
N HIS A 233 29.77 -12.55 -3.56
CA HIS A 233 30.75 -13.16 -2.65
C HIS A 233 31.72 -12.16 -1.99
N ASN A 234 32.19 -11.17 -2.75
CA ASN A 234 33.14 -10.18 -2.30
C ASN A 234 32.51 -8.89 -1.76
N PHE A 235 31.18 -8.82 -1.65
CA PHE A 235 30.51 -7.62 -1.15
C PHE A 235 30.67 -7.50 0.36
N SER A 236 30.96 -6.29 0.84
CA SER A 236 30.84 -5.96 2.27
C SER A 236 29.37 -5.88 2.69
N VAL A 237 29.12 -5.85 3.99
CA VAL A 237 27.77 -5.63 4.54
C VAL A 237 27.21 -4.32 4.03
N GLU A 238 28.01 -3.25 3.96
CA GLU A 238 27.60 -1.94 3.43
C GLU A 238 27.18 -2.03 1.97
N GLN A 239 27.92 -2.77 1.14
CA GLN A 239 27.57 -3.00 -0.25
C GLN A 239 26.28 -3.84 -0.40
N ILE A 240 26.05 -4.80 0.48
CA ILE A 240 24.77 -5.54 0.52
C ILE A 240 23.62 -4.61 0.93
N LYS A 241 23.82 -3.74 1.94
CA LYS A 241 22.84 -2.71 2.31
C LYS A 241 22.44 -1.81 1.13
N GLU A 242 23.41 -1.42 0.30
CA GLU A 242 23.16 -0.61 -0.90
C GLU A 242 22.41 -1.38 -2.00
N GLN A 243 22.67 -2.68 -2.15
CA GLN A 243 22.03 -3.51 -3.19
C GLN A 243 20.56 -3.82 -2.91
N ILE A 244 20.13 -3.73 -1.66
CA ILE A 244 18.77 -4.07 -1.22
C ILE A 244 17.94 -2.85 -0.79
N LYS A 245 18.50 -1.62 -0.95
CA LYS A 245 17.75 -0.38 -0.88
C LYS A 245 16.92 -0.20 -2.16
#